data_6d2ec25b82999ac3a884efb4e646ad89
#
_entry.id   6d2ec25b82999ac3a884efb4e646ad89
#
_cell.length_a   1.000
_cell.length_b   1.000
_cell.length_c   1.000
_cell.angle_alpha   90.00
_cell.angle_beta   90.00
_cell.angle_gamma   90.00
#
_symmetry.space_group_name_H-M   'P 1'
#
loop_
_entity.id
_entity.type
_entity.pdbx_description
1 polymer ?
#
loop_
_entity_poly.entity_id
_entity_poly.type
_entity_poly.pdbx_seq_one_letter_code
_entity_poly.pdbx_strand_id
1 'polypeptide(L)'
;MILRPYQDVAVNSAIKSLNKHKNTIVVAPTGAGKTIMLSSLIGKMHKENNKVLVLQHRDELVNQNMDKFKKINPNISTSILNADEKDWSGDVVFAMVQTLSRPNNLSSMQRVNLIIIDESHHTIANSWLNIIKESKEINPNVRVAGFTATPNRG
;
A
#
# COMPACT_ATOMS: atom_id res chain seq x y z
N MET A 1 -13.93 11.02 -7.90
CA MET A 1 -14.57 9.71 -7.87
C MET A 1 -15.20 9.50 -6.50
N ILE A 2 -16.46 9.09 -6.48
CA ILE A 2 -17.22 8.96 -5.24
C ILE A 2 -17.22 7.50 -4.81
N LEU A 3 -16.87 7.28 -3.54
CA LEU A 3 -16.95 5.94 -2.95
C LEU A 3 -18.42 5.52 -2.79
N ARG A 4 -18.69 4.25 -3.02
CA ARG A 4 -19.98 3.67 -2.63
C ARG A 4 -20.06 3.61 -1.11
N PRO A 5 -21.28 3.62 -0.53
CA PRO A 5 -21.41 3.63 0.93
C PRO A 5 -20.63 2.53 1.65
N TYR A 6 -20.64 1.30 1.12
CA TYR A 6 -19.92 0.21 1.77
C TYR A 6 -18.39 0.41 1.70
N GLN A 7 -17.90 1.04 0.63
CA GLN A 7 -16.48 1.34 0.48
C GLN A 7 -16.05 2.40 1.50
N ASP A 8 -16.86 3.42 1.68
CA ASP A 8 -16.59 4.47 2.65
C ASP A 8 -16.56 3.92 4.08
N VAL A 9 -17.53 3.07 4.42
CA VAL A 9 -17.57 2.41 5.74
C VAL A 9 -16.31 1.57 5.95
N ALA A 10 -15.91 0.78 4.94
CA ALA A 10 -14.72 -0.08 5.05
C ALA A 10 -13.43 0.75 5.22
N VAL A 11 -13.29 1.83 4.47
CA VAL A 11 -12.13 2.71 4.57
C VAL A 11 -12.07 3.36 5.96
N ASN A 12 -13.19 3.88 6.46
CA ASN A 12 -13.23 4.52 7.77
C ASN A 12 -12.97 3.53 8.90
N SER A 13 -13.48 2.30 8.78
CA SER A 13 -13.18 1.23 9.74
C SER A 13 -11.70 0.87 9.74
N ALA A 14 -11.09 0.81 8.56
CA ALA A 14 -9.66 0.52 8.44
C ALA A 14 -8.83 1.61 9.11
N ILE A 15 -9.19 2.87 8.94
CA ILE A 15 -8.47 3.98 9.59
C ILE A 15 -8.56 3.87 11.10
N LYS A 16 -9.74 3.58 11.64
CA LYS A 16 -9.91 3.38 13.08
C LYS A 16 -9.05 2.24 13.59
N SER A 17 -9.04 1.12 12.87
CA SER A 17 -8.25 -0.05 13.23
C SER A 17 -6.75 0.25 13.21
N LEU A 18 -6.28 0.97 12.20
CA LEU A 18 -4.88 1.37 12.10
C LEU A 18 -4.46 2.29 13.23
N ASN A 19 -5.32 3.22 13.62
CA ASN A 19 -5.04 4.13 14.73
C ASN A 19 -5.01 3.42 16.07
N LYS A 20 -5.77 2.34 16.22
CA LYS A 20 -5.86 1.60 17.47
C LYS A 20 -4.85 0.45 17.55
N HIS A 21 -4.64 -0.29 16.45
CA HIS A 21 -3.88 -1.54 16.46
C HIS A 21 -2.63 -1.52 15.58
N LYS A 22 -2.42 -0.49 14.79
CA LYS A 22 -1.32 -0.36 13.81
C LYS A 22 -1.40 -1.32 12.62
N ASN A 23 -2.25 -2.32 12.65
CA ASN A 23 -2.43 -3.28 11.57
C ASN A 23 -3.91 -3.46 11.27
N THR A 24 -4.24 -3.68 9.99
CA THR A 24 -5.59 -4.03 9.59
C THR A 24 -5.59 -4.81 8.29
N ILE A 25 -6.65 -5.53 8.03
CA ILE A 25 -6.90 -6.18 6.74
C ILE A 25 -8.24 -5.71 6.23
N VAL A 26 -8.24 -5.26 4.99
CA VAL A 26 -9.47 -4.86 4.30
C VAL A 26 -9.80 -5.91 3.25
N VAL A 27 -10.96 -6.53 3.40
CA VAL A 27 -11.48 -7.48 2.41
C VAL A 27 -12.37 -6.71 1.45
N ALA A 28 -11.98 -6.65 0.18
CA ALA A 28 -12.70 -5.92 -0.84
C ALA A 28 -13.24 -6.89 -1.89
N PRO A 29 -14.40 -6.59 -2.48
CA PRO A 29 -14.89 -7.39 -3.60
C PRO A 29 -13.88 -7.38 -4.75
N THR A 30 -13.83 -8.47 -5.51
CA THR A 30 -12.98 -8.53 -6.70
C THR A 30 -13.38 -7.43 -7.68
N GLY A 31 -12.38 -6.86 -8.37
CA GLY A 31 -12.58 -5.82 -9.38
C GLY A 31 -12.12 -4.45 -8.94
N ALA A 32 -12.72 -3.42 -9.48
CA ALA A 32 -12.24 -2.04 -9.37
C ALA A 32 -12.32 -1.43 -7.96
N GLY A 33 -13.10 -2.00 -7.07
CA GLY A 33 -13.32 -1.41 -5.75
C GLY A 33 -12.08 -1.32 -4.87
N LYS A 34 -11.18 -2.30 -4.97
CA LYS A 34 -10.00 -2.37 -4.13
C LYS A 34 -9.07 -1.17 -4.34
N THR A 35 -8.77 -0.82 -5.58
CA THR A 35 -7.88 0.30 -5.89
C THR A 35 -8.47 1.63 -5.44
N ILE A 36 -9.78 1.80 -5.62
CA ILE A 36 -10.46 3.00 -5.14
C ILE A 36 -10.36 3.10 -3.62
N MET A 37 -10.57 2.00 -2.93
CA MET A 37 -10.54 1.97 -1.46
C MET A 37 -9.13 2.26 -0.92
N LEU A 38 -8.11 1.63 -1.48
CA LEU A 38 -6.74 1.89 -1.03
C LEU A 38 -6.32 3.32 -1.32
N SER A 39 -6.71 3.87 -2.47
CA SER A 39 -6.41 5.26 -2.81
C SER A 39 -7.10 6.24 -1.87
N SER A 40 -8.34 5.97 -1.50
CA SER A 40 -9.08 6.78 -0.55
C SER A 40 -8.47 6.70 0.86
N LEU A 41 -8.10 5.49 1.29
CA LEU A 41 -7.45 5.30 2.58
C LEU A 41 -6.16 6.12 2.68
N ILE A 42 -5.32 6.03 1.66
CA ILE A 42 -4.06 6.78 1.62
C ILE A 42 -4.33 8.28 1.64
N GLY A 43 -5.28 8.74 0.81
CA GLY A 43 -5.60 10.16 0.75
C GLY A 43 -6.08 10.72 2.08
N LYS A 44 -6.87 9.94 2.83
CA LYS A 44 -7.38 10.35 4.14
C LYS A 44 -6.31 10.31 5.23
N MET A 45 -5.33 9.42 5.11
CA MET A 45 -4.27 9.29 6.11
C MET A 45 -3.01 10.08 5.76
N HIS A 46 -2.92 10.58 4.55
CA HIS A 46 -1.73 11.31 4.10
C HIS A 46 -1.55 12.61 4.90
N LYS A 47 -0.32 12.82 5.34
CA LYS A 47 0.12 14.06 5.98
C LYS A 47 1.42 14.49 5.33
N GLU A 48 1.66 15.80 5.32
CA GLU A 48 2.91 16.35 4.83
C GLU A 48 4.10 15.70 5.55
N ASN A 49 5.13 15.35 4.79
CA ASN A 49 6.34 14.72 5.29
C ASN A 49 6.16 13.27 5.76
N ASN A 50 4.99 12.69 5.58
CA ASN A 50 4.77 11.26 5.82
C ASN A 50 4.82 10.52 4.50
N LYS A 51 5.50 9.37 4.50
CA LYS A 51 5.67 8.55 3.32
C LYS A 51 4.84 7.28 3.43
N VAL A 52 4.18 6.93 2.33
CA VAL A 52 3.38 5.71 2.21
C VAL A 52 4.02 4.79 1.19
N LEU A 53 4.12 3.52 1.53
CA LEU A 53 4.65 2.49 0.64
C LEU A 53 3.50 1.58 0.22
N VAL A 54 3.28 1.44 -1.09
CA VAL A 54 2.27 0.52 -1.63
C VAL A 54 3.00 -0.65 -2.28
N LEU A 55 2.81 -1.85 -1.74
CA LEU A 55 3.48 -3.05 -2.21
C LEU A 55 2.60 -3.80 -3.21
N GLN A 56 3.16 -4.08 -4.37
CA GLN A 56 2.52 -4.81 -5.46
C GLN A 56 3.41 -5.98 -5.86
N HIS A 57 2.83 -7.04 -6.39
CA HIS A 57 3.59 -8.20 -6.83
C HIS A 57 3.66 -8.35 -8.35
N ARG A 58 3.04 -7.44 -9.10
CA ARG A 58 3.08 -7.42 -10.56
C ARG A 58 3.36 -6.01 -11.07
N ASP A 59 4.24 -5.90 -12.06
CA ASP A 59 4.62 -4.60 -12.64
C ASP A 59 3.43 -3.85 -13.24
N GLU A 60 2.56 -4.54 -13.94
CA GLU A 60 1.38 -3.91 -14.54
C GLU A 60 0.46 -3.31 -13.48
N LEU A 61 0.39 -3.92 -12.28
CA LEU A 61 -0.42 -3.40 -11.19
C LEU A 61 0.20 -2.13 -10.58
N VAL A 62 1.53 -2.05 -10.54
CA VAL A 62 2.22 -0.85 -10.07
C VAL A 62 1.77 0.36 -10.87
N ASN A 63 1.85 0.25 -12.20
CA ASN A 63 1.49 1.36 -13.07
C ASN A 63 -0.01 1.66 -13.05
N GLN A 64 -0.84 0.64 -13.12
CA GLN A 64 -2.30 0.81 -13.14
C GLN A 64 -2.81 1.45 -11.85
N ASN A 65 -2.33 0.98 -10.70
CA ASN A 65 -2.77 1.50 -9.41
C ASN A 65 -2.26 2.92 -9.19
N MET A 66 -1.03 3.19 -9.60
CA MET A 66 -0.50 4.55 -9.52
C MET A 66 -1.31 5.52 -10.38
N ASP A 67 -1.67 5.13 -11.61
CA ASP A 67 -2.46 5.98 -12.49
C ASP A 67 -3.84 6.29 -11.89
N LYS A 68 -4.50 5.28 -11.33
CA LYS A 68 -5.79 5.47 -10.66
C LYS A 68 -5.65 6.32 -9.41
N PHE A 69 -4.60 6.08 -8.64
CA PHE A 69 -4.32 6.87 -7.45
C PHE A 69 -4.16 8.35 -7.78
N LYS A 70 -3.41 8.67 -8.84
CA LYS A 70 -3.18 10.05 -9.26
C LYS A 70 -4.47 10.75 -9.69
N LYS A 71 -5.41 10.02 -10.28
CA LYS A 71 -6.72 10.58 -10.62
C LYS A 71 -7.55 10.92 -9.39
N ILE A 72 -7.43 10.11 -8.34
CA ILE A 72 -8.18 10.30 -7.09
C ILE A 72 -7.50 11.34 -6.21
N ASN A 73 -6.18 11.33 -6.16
CA ASN A 73 -5.38 12.21 -5.30
C ASN A 73 -4.34 12.98 -6.14
N PRO A 74 -4.78 13.93 -6.99
CA PRO A 74 -3.86 14.59 -7.93
C PRO A 74 -2.80 15.46 -7.25
N ASN A 75 -3.00 15.84 -5.99
CA ASN A 75 -2.07 16.72 -5.26
C ASN A 75 -1.03 15.95 -4.44
N ILE A 76 -1.07 14.62 -4.44
CA ILE A 76 -0.11 13.81 -3.70
C ILE A 76 0.94 13.27 -4.67
N SER A 77 2.22 13.52 -4.38
CA SER A 77 3.29 13.06 -5.25
C SER A 77 3.48 11.55 -5.18
N THR A 78 3.84 10.96 -6.30
CA THR A 78 4.04 9.51 -6.42
C THR A 78 5.38 9.21 -7.06
N SER A 79 5.93 8.04 -6.74
CA SER A 79 7.11 7.52 -7.43
C SER A 79 7.04 6.00 -7.50
N ILE A 80 7.91 5.39 -8.30
CA ILE A 80 7.92 3.96 -8.57
C ILE A 80 9.23 3.35 -8.12
N LEU A 81 9.15 2.18 -7.52
CA LEU A 81 10.31 1.36 -7.20
C LEU A 81 10.11 -0.03 -7.80
N ASN A 82 10.72 -0.27 -8.95
CA ASN A 82 10.66 -1.54 -9.67
C ASN A 82 12.03 -1.88 -10.24
N ALA A 83 12.12 -2.85 -11.15
CA ALA A 83 13.39 -3.26 -11.73
C ALA A 83 14.11 -2.12 -12.45
N ASP A 84 13.35 -1.21 -13.07
CA ASP A 84 13.90 -0.14 -13.90
C ASP A 84 14.09 1.18 -13.15
N GLU A 85 13.29 1.45 -12.14
CA GLU A 85 13.33 2.68 -11.36
C GLU A 85 13.44 2.39 -9.87
N LYS A 86 14.30 3.14 -9.19
CA LYS A 86 14.46 3.04 -7.73
C LYS A 86 14.24 4.42 -7.12
N ASP A 87 13.01 4.92 -7.22
CA ASP A 87 12.68 6.30 -6.86
C ASP A 87 11.85 6.37 -5.57
N TRP A 88 12.44 6.92 -4.53
CA TRP A 88 11.79 7.13 -3.23
C TRP A 88 11.26 8.55 -3.04
N SER A 89 11.29 9.39 -4.08
CA SER A 89 10.98 10.82 -3.92
C SER A 89 9.52 11.13 -3.66
N GLY A 90 8.60 10.27 -4.09
CA GLY A 90 7.18 10.52 -3.90
C GLY A 90 6.74 10.37 -2.45
N ASP A 91 5.67 11.06 -2.07
CA ASP A 91 5.01 10.83 -0.79
C ASP A 91 4.38 9.45 -0.75
N VAL A 92 3.95 8.95 -1.89
CA VAL A 92 3.47 7.58 -2.04
C VAL A 92 4.36 6.85 -3.04
N VAL A 93 5.04 5.81 -2.57
CA VAL A 93 5.95 5.00 -3.37
C VAL A 93 5.26 3.69 -3.72
N PHE A 94 5.05 3.46 -5.01
CA PHE A 94 4.48 2.21 -5.52
C PHE A 94 5.62 1.26 -5.86
N ALA A 95 5.73 0.17 -5.13
CA ALA A 95 6.89 -0.70 -5.20
C ALA A 95 6.53 -2.14 -5.54
N MET A 96 7.38 -2.75 -6.36
CA MET A 96 7.35 -4.19 -6.60
C MET A 96 7.95 -4.91 -5.40
N VAL A 97 7.20 -5.84 -4.82
CA VAL A 97 7.65 -6.62 -3.67
C VAL A 97 8.96 -7.34 -3.98
N GLN A 98 9.03 -8.02 -5.13
CA GLN A 98 10.20 -8.80 -5.51
C GLN A 98 11.45 -7.93 -5.69
N THR A 99 11.28 -6.69 -6.12
CA THR A 99 12.40 -5.76 -6.26
C THR A 99 12.84 -5.23 -4.90
N LEU A 100 11.91 -4.72 -4.11
CA LEU A 100 12.24 -4.09 -2.83
C LEU A 100 12.80 -5.10 -1.83
N SER A 101 12.35 -6.35 -1.88
CA SER A 101 12.79 -7.38 -0.93
C SER A 101 14.23 -7.86 -1.19
N ARG A 102 14.85 -7.50 -2.32
CA ARG A 102 16.24 -7.85 -2.57
C ARG A 102 17.15 -7.13 -1.59
N PRO A 103 18.22 -7.80 -1.09
CA PRO A 103 19.05 -7.22 -0.03
C PRO A 103 19.59 -5.83 -0.34
N ASN A 104 20.05 -5.58 -1.56
CA ASN A 104 20.59 -4.28 -1.93
C ASN A 104 19.52 -3.17 -1.87
N ASN A 105 18.31 -3.47 -2.31
CA ASN A 105 17.21 -2.50 -2.29
C ASN A 105 16.64 -2.34 -0.89
N LEU A 106 16.55 -3.44 -0.15
CA LEU A 106 16.03 -3.43 1.21
C LEU A 106 16.91 -2.61 2.14
N SER A 107 18.24 -2.69 1.96
CA SER A 107 19.18 -1.90 2.76
C SER A 107 19.09 -0.40 2.50
N SER A 108 18.51 -0.01 1.37
CA SER A 108 18.31 1.40 1.01
C SER A 108 16.90 1.90 1.37
N MET A 109 16.15 1.12 2.10
CA MET A 109 14.78 1.47 2.45
C MET A 109 14.71 2.73 3.29
N GLN A 110 13.76 3.59 2.97
CA GLN A 110 13.55 4.83 3.71
C GLN A 110 12.44 4.66 4.76
N ARG A 111 12.35 5.62 5.66
CA ARG A 111 11.31 5.65 6.67
C ARG A 111 9.94 5.82 6.01
N VAL A 112 9.00 4.96 6.35
CA VAL A 112 7.61 5.06 5.91
C VAL A 112 6.69 5.01 7.11
N ASN A 113 5.53 5.63 7.00
CA ASN A 113 4.55 5.71 8.08
C ASN A 113 3.39 4.75 7.89
N LEU A 114 3.13 4.35 6.65
CA LEU A 114 2.06 3.44 6.30
C LEU A 114 2.53 2.54 5.17
N ILE A 115 2.27 1.24 5.31
CA ILE A 115 2.51 0.25 4.26
C ILE A 115 1.16 -0.31 3.84
N ILE A 116 0.87 -0.25 2.55
CA ILE A 116 -0.29 -0.89 1.95
C ILE A 116 0.20 -2.13 1.21
N ILE A 117 -0.38 -3.27 1.52
CA ILE A 117 -0.07 -4.52 0.81
C ILE A 117 -1.27 -4.87 -0.05
N ASP A 118 -1.10 -4.73 -1.36
CA ASP A 118 -2.14 -5.10 -2.31
C ASP A 118 -2.03 -6.57 -2.63
N GLU A 119 -3.14 -7.30 -2.55
CA GLU A 119 -3.17 -8.74 -2.71
C GLU A 119 -2.23 -9.43 -1.70
N SER A 120 -2.61 -9.40 -0.43
CA SER A 120 -1.80 -10.00 0.64
C SER A 120 -1.89 -11.52 0.62
N HIS A 121 -1.41 -12.13 -0.49
CA HIS A 121 -1.39 -13.58 -0.65
C HIS A 121 -0.24 -14.20 0.13
N HIS A 122 -0.49 -15.37 0.69
CA HIS A 122 0.53 -16.12 1.44
C HIS A 122 1.69 -16.60 0.55
N THR A 123 1.50 -16.72 -0.76
CA THR A 123 2.56 -17.18 -1.67
C THR A 123 3.74 -16.23 -1.77
N ILE A 124 3.54 -14.94 -1.48
CA ILE A 124 4.60 -13.94 -1.48
C ILE A 124 4.84 -13.37 -0.08
N ALA A 125 4.28 -14.02 0.95
CA ALA A 125 4.29 -13.51 2.31
C ALA A 125 5.71 -13.26 2.83
N ASN A 126 6.65 -14.16 2.56
CA ASN A 126 8.02 -14.01 3.04
C ASN A 126 8.69 -12.73 2.51
N SER A 127 8.42 -12.37 1.26
CA SER A 127 9.00 -11.17 0.66
C SER A 127 8.47 -9.90 1.31
N TRP A 128 7.15 -9.76 1.45
CA TRP A 128 6.62 -8.55 2.07
C TRP A 128 6.82 -8.53 3.58
N LEU A 129 6.93 -9.70 4.25
CA LEU A 129 7.26 -9.74 5.67
C LEU A 129 8.66 -9.19 5.95
N ASN A 130 9.63 -9.47 5.08
CA ASN A 130 10.96 -8.89 5.21
C ASN A 130 10.95 -7.37 5.08
N ILE A 131 10.13 -6.86 4.17
CA ILE A 131 9.96 -5.41 3.99
C ILE A 131 9.35 -4.79 5.25
N ILE A 132 8.31 -5.42 5.80
CA ILE A 132 7.67 -4.93 7.02
C ILE A 132 8.65 -4.93 8.18
N LYS A 133 9.43 -6.00 8.32
CA LYS A 133 10.42 -6.10 9.39
C LYS A 133 11.45 -4.96 9.31
N GLU A 134 11.98 -4.72 8.13
CA GLU A 134 12.93 -3.62 7.92
C GLU A 134 12.28 -2.27 8.21
N SER A 135 11.04 -2.08 7.77
CA SER A 135 10.30 -0.84 8.06
C SER A 135 10.11 -0.62 9.55
N LYS A 136 9.83 -1.67 10.31
CA LYS A 136 9.64 -1.57 11.75
C LYS A 136 10.94 -1.27 12.48
N GLU A 137 12.06 -1.71 11.97
CA GLU A 137 13.37 -1.35 12.52
C GLU A 137 13.64 0.14 12.33
N ILE A 138 13.27 0.70 11.19
CA ILE A 138 13.43 2.13 10.90
C ILE A 138 12.38 2.96 11.65
N ASN A 139 11.13 2.49 11.66
CA ASN A 139 10.01 3.18 12.31
C ASN A 139 9.13 2.18 13.05
N PRO A 140 9.32 2.01 14.36
CA PRO A 140 8.50 1.07 15.15
C PRO A 140 7.00 1.39 15.13
N ASN A 141 6.62 2.60 14.75
CA ASN A 141 5.21 3.02 14.70
C ASN A 141 4.59 2.89 13.31
N VAL A 142 5.27 2.24 12.36
CA VAL A 142 4.71 2.04 11.03
C VAL A 142 3.41 1.27 11.09
N ARG A 143 2.42 1.71 10.32
CA ARG A 143 1.13 1.06 10.22
C ARG A 143 1.06 0.23 8.95
N VAL A 144 0.36 -0.89 8.99
CA VAL A 144 0.27 -1.83 7.87
C VAL A 144 -1.18 -2.17 7.58
N ALA A 145 -1.62 -1.94 6.35
CA ALA A 145 -2.94 -2.32 5.89
C ALA A 145 -2.81 -3.29 4.71
N GLY A 146 -3.35 -4.49 4.88
CA GLY A 146 -3.43 -5.46 3.80
C GLY A 146 -4.77 -5.37 3.10
N PHE A 147 -4.76 -5.36 1.79
CA PHE A 147 -5.98 -5.43 0.98
C PHE A 147 -6.03 -6.78 0.27
N THR A 148 -7.13 -7.46 0.40
CA THR A 148 -7.31 -8.77 -0.23
C THR A 148 -8.69 -8.85 -0.87
N ALA A 149 -8.80 -9.64 -1.92
CA ALA A 149 -10.09 -9.88 -2.56
C ALA A 149 -10.92 -10.84 -1.70
N THR A 150 -12.24 -10.73 -1.81
CA THR A 150 -13.13 -11.68 -1.17
C THR A 150 -12.81 -13.09 -1.68
N PRO A 151 -12.60 -14.07 -0.79
CA PRO A 151 -12.34 -15.43 -1.22
C PRO A 151 -13.43 -15.93 -2.15
N ASN A 152 -13.04 -16.50 -3.30
CA ASN A 152 -13.98 -17.09 -4.22
C ASN A 152 -14.40 -18.48 -3.68
N ARG A 153 -15.63 -18.57 -3.30
CA ARG A 153 -16.21 -19.85 -2.87
C ARG A 153 -16.92 -20.45 -4.06
N GLY A 154 -16.10 -21.03 -4.89
CA GLY A 154 -16.61 -21.71 -6.08
C GLY A 154 -17.61 -22.76 -5.76
#